data_23183ef47504e923aac25aa4f74077d1
#
_entry.id   23183ef47504e923aac25aa4f74077d1
#
_cell.length_a   1.000
_cell.length_b   1.000
_cell.length_c   1.000
_cell.angle_alpha   90.00
_cell.angle_beta   90.00
_cell.angle_gamma   90.00
#
_symmetry.space_group_name_H-M   'P 1'
#
loop_
_entity.id
_entity.type
_entity.pdbx_description
1 polymer ?
#
loop_
_entity_poly.entity_id
_entity_poly.type
_entity_poly.pdbx_seq_one_letter_code
_entity_poly.pdbx_strand_id
1 'polypeptide(L)'
;QRAIILAAGFGMRMVPINTEMPKGLLEVNGEPLIERIIKQLHEVGIEEIYVVVGFMKEKYEYLIDEYGVELVVNADYAAKNNLHSVKLVKERLKNAYIIPCDIWCDRNPFHRHELYSWYMVSDLVDNESNVRVNRKMELVTVPESSGGNAMIGICYLVKEDADTVAERIDELCKNQRYDGAFWEEALYNKDRMIVAARVVHSADVVEINTYEQLREIDSDSNQLKTDAIQVICTALGAKAEEVTDITVLKKGMTNRSFLFTCKGKKYIMRIPGEGTDQLINRREEAAVYRTIDGKHICDDIAYINPENGYKITEFLEGARVCDPSNYEDVKKCMKRLRDFHEMKLRVNHEFDIFGQMEFYETLWDGTPSIYKDYEKTKANILSLKPYIDTHTEEKVLTHIDAVPDNFLFVEKDGKEEIRLIDWEYAGMQDPHVDVAMFCI
;
A
#
# COMPACT_ATOMS: atom_id res chain seq x y z
N GLN A 1 -27.97 20.59 -7.41
CA GLN A 1 -27.03 19.46 -7.54
C GLN A 1 -25.73 19.76 -6.77
N ARG A 2 -25.07 18.75 -6.33
CA ARG A 2 -23.82 18.81 -5.59
C ARG A 2 -22.86 17.72 -6.02
N ALA A 3 -21.64 17.79 -5.57
CA ALA A 3 -20.64 16.77 -5.84
C ALA A 3 -19.86 16.38 -4.57
N ILE A 4 -19.47 15.13 -4.50
CA ILE A 4 -18.64 14.54 -3.46
C ILE A 4 -17.43 13.93 -4.15
N ILE A 5 -16.22 14.42 -3.82
CA ILE A 5 -14.98 13.90 -4.36
C ILE A 5 -14.28 13.06 -3.27
N LEU A 6 -13.99 11.81 -3.57
CA LEU A 6 -13.35 10.88 -2.64
C LEU A 6 -11.82 10.93 -2.80
N ALA A 7 -11.15 11.57 -1.85
CA ALA A 7 -9.71 11.84 -1.89
C ALA A 7 -8.96 11.41 -0.59
N ALA A 8 -9.56 10.55 0.23
CA ALA A 8 -9.00 10.17 1.52
C ALA A 8 -7.94 9.06 1.44
N GLY A 9 -7.95 8.25 0.38
CA GLY A 9 -7.14 7.04 0.26
C GLY A 9 -5.65 7.28 0.09
N PHE A 10 -4.84 6.33 0.55
CA PHE A 10 -3.38 6.37 0.46
C PHE A 10 -2.83 6.15 -0.97
N GLY A 11 -3.56 5.43 -1.84
CA GLY A 11 -3.12 5.17 -3.21
C GLY A 11 -1.88 4.27 -3.31
N MET A 12 -1.86 3.13 -2.64
CA MET A 12 -0.70 2.20 -2.57
C MET A 12 -0.06 1.87 -3.92
N ARG A 13 -0.87 1.77 -4.98
CA ARG A 13 -0.38 1.45 -6.33
C ARG A 13 0.40 2.59 -6.99
N MET A 14 0.37 3.79 -6.43
CA MET A 14 1.08 4.97 -6.93
C MET A 14 2.52 5.09 -6.44
N VAL A 15 3.03 4.15 -5.64
CA VAL A 15 4.45 4.16 -5.22
C VAL A 15 5.35 4.24 -6.47
N PRO A 16 6.37 5.11 -6.49
CA PRO A 16 6.88 5.94 -5.39
C PRO A 16 6.26 7.34 -5.27
N ILE A 17 5.35 7.74 -6.12
CA ILE A 17 4.80 9.11 -6.16
C ILE A 17 4.04 9.47 -4.87
N ASN A 18 3.23 8.56 -4.35
CA ASN A 18 2.40 8.78 -3.17
C ASN A 18 3.17 9.00 -1.86
N THR A 19 4.49 8.88 -1.86
CA THR A 19 5.32 9.25 -0.71
C THR A 19 5.45 10.76 -0.54
N GLU A 20 5.20 11.51 -1.59
CA GLU A 20 5.39 12.97 -1.64
C GLU A 20 4.08 13.72 -1.94
N MET A 21 3.12 13.08 -2.63
CA MET A 21 1.92 13.71 -3.15
C MET A 21 0.71 12.77 -3.06
N PRO A 22 -0.46 13.24 -2.58
CA PRO A 22 -1.67 12.45 -2.61
C PRO A 22 -2.23 12.35 -4.03
N LYS A 23 -2.96 11.27 -4.33
CA LYS A 23 -3.44 10.93 -5.67
C LYS A 23 -4.20 12.07 -6.39
N GLY A 24 -5.08 12.75 -5.68
CA GLY A 24 -5.90 13.80 -6.28
C GLY A 24 -5.11 15.03 -6.75
N LEU A 25 -3.88 15.20 -6.25
CA LEU A 25 -3.00 16.31 -6.63
C LEU A 25 -1.97 15.94 -7.71
N LEU A 26 -2.04 14.73 -8.27
CA LEU A 26 -1.24 14.36 -9.42
C LEU A 26 -1.58 15.26 -10.61
N GLU A 27 -0.55 15.76 -11.28
CA GLU A 27 -0.72 16.64 -12.42
C GLU A 27 -0.65 15.87 -13.74
N VAL A 28 -1.61 16.13 -14.60
CA VAL A 28 -1.61 15.74 -16.01
C VAL A 28 -1.59 17.00 -16.85
N ASN A 29 -0.57 17.15 -17.68
CA ASN A 29 -0.35 18.35 -18.49
C ASN A 29 -0.30 19.66 -17.65
N GLY A 30 0.28 19.57 -16.45
CA GLY A 30 0.42 20.69 -15.53
C GLY A 30 -0.84 21.06 -14.74
N GLU A 31 -1.91 20.26 -14.78
CA GLU A 31 -3.15 20.49 -14.05
C GLU A 31 -3.41 19.35 -13.05
N PRO A 32 -3.56 19.63 -11.74
CA PRO A 32 -3.96 18.62 -10.77
C PRO A 32 -5.30 17.97 -11.10
N LEU A 33 -5.39 16.65 -10.94
CA LEU A 33 -6.61 15.88 -11.26
C LEU A 33 -7.84 16.43 -10.57
N ILE A 34 -7.73 16.68 -9.26
CA ILE A 34 -8.87 17.18 -8.46
C ILE A 34 -9.31 18.60 -8.91
N GLU A 35 -8.38 19.46 -9.28
CA GLU A 35 -8.71 20.79 -9.77
C GLU A 35 -9.44 20.73 -11.11
N ARG A 36 -9.01 19.84 -12.01
CA ARG A 36 -9.70 19.59 -13.27
C ARG A 36 -11.14 19.13 -13.04
N ILE A 37 -11.36 18.20 -12.12
CA ILE A 37 -12.70 17.73 -11.74
C ILE A 37 -13.55 18.91 -11.22
N ILE A 38 -13.01 19.72 -10.32
CA ILE A 38 -13.71 20.88 -9.73
C ILE A 38 -14.06 21.90 -10.80
N LYS A 39 -13.13 22.25 -11.69
CA LYS A 39 -13.36 23.17 -12.81
C LYS A 39 -14.48 22.67 -13.74
N GLN A 40 -14.45 21.38 -14.10
CA GLN A 40 -15.48 20.76 -14.92
C GLN A 40 -16.86 20.78 -14.24
N LEU A 41 -16.93 20.63 -12.91
CA LEU A 41 -18.17 20.78 -12.14
C LEU A 41 -18.67 22.24 -12.16
N HIS A 42 -17.78 23.20 -11.94
CA HIS A 42 -18.11 24.64 -12.00
C HIS A 42 -18.62 25.08 -13.39
N GLU A 43 -18.01 24.55 -14.47
CA GLU A 43 -18.44 24.83 -15.85
C GLU A 43 -19.93 24.51 -16.09
N VAL A 44 -20.47 23.50 -15.42
CA VAL A 44 -21.89 23.11 -15.53
C VAL A 44 -22.76 23.69 -14.40
N GLY A 45 -22.19 24.58 -13.56
CA GLY A 45 -22.90 25.29 -12.50
C GLY A 45 -23.13 24.46 -11.23
N ILE A 46 -22.25 23.49 -10.94
CA ILE A 46 -22.24 22.74 -9.68
C ILE A 46 -21.17 23.36 -8.79
N GLU A 47 -21.59 24.13 -7.79
CA GLU A 47 -20.72 24.88 -6.88
C GLU A 47 -20.65 24.26 -5.47
N GLU A 48 -21.65 23.47 -5.09
CA GLU A 48 -21.67 22.77 -3.79
C GLU A 48 -20.84 21.48 -3.89
N ILE A 49 -19.56 21.57 -3.50
CA ILE A 49 -18.59 20.48 -3.66
C ILE A 49 -17.98 20.12 -2.30
N TYR A 50 -18.06 18.85 -1.94
CA TYR A 50 -17.44 18.26 -0.75
C TYR A 50 -16.26 17.38 -1.17
N VAL A 51 -15.11 17.56 -0.53
CA VAL A 51 -13.93 16.71 -0.76
C VAL A 51 -13.65 15.94 0.52
N VAL A 52 -13.78 14.62 0.46
CA VAL A 52 -13.45 13.75 1.58
C VAL A 52 -11.96 13.46 1.55
N VAL A 53 -11.23 13.95 2.54
CA VAL A 53 -9.76 13.89 2.64
C VAL A 53 -9.31 13.02 3.82
N GLY A 54 -8.09 12.51 3.76
CA GLY A 54 -7.50 11.71 4.83
C GLY A 54 -5.98 11.74 4.72
N PHE A 55 -5.40 10.91 3.89
CA PHE A 55 -3.96 10.90 3.63
C PHE A 55 -3.47 12.24 3.08
N MET A 56 -2.47 12.85 3.72
CA MET A 56 -1.94 14.18 3.37
C MET A 56 -3.02 15.26 3.21
N LYS A 57 -4.03 15.23 4.09
CA LYS A 57 -5.19 16.14 4.02
C LYS A 57 -4.83 17.61 3.96
N GLU A 58 -3.74 18.01 4.61
CA GLU A 58 -3.23 19.38 4.62
C GLU A 58 -2.86 19.91 3.25
N LYS A 59 -2.50 19.04 2.31
CA LYS A 59 -2.18 19.44 0.94
C LYS A 59 -3.42 19.84 0.11
N TYR A 60 -4.61 19.52 0.60
CA TYR A 60 -5.87 19.90 -0.06
C TYR A 60 -6.48 21.20 0.50
N GLU A 61 -5.95 21.78 1.57
CA GLU A 61 -6.55 22.93 2.26
C GLU A 61 -6.72 24.16 1.34
N TYR A 62 -5.80 24.39 0.41
CA TYR A 62 -5.89 25.49 -0.54
C TYR A 62 -7.14 25.45 -1.44
N LEU A 63 -7.73 24.28 -1.64
CA LEU A 63 -8.95 24.13 -2.44
C LEU A 63 -10.15 24.87 -1.82
N ILE A 64 -10.14 25.10 -0.51
CA ILE A 64 -11.18 25.86 0.19
C ILE A 64 -11.19 27.30 -0.31
N ASP A 65 -10.03 27.95 -0.31
CA ASP A 65 -9.90 29.35 -0.67
C ASP A 65 -9.98 29.58 -2.19
N GLU A 66 -9.41 28.67 -2.98
CA GLU A 66 -9.33 28.83 -4.43
C GLU A 66 -10.61 28.42 -5.16
N TYR A 67 -11.32 27.41 -4.65
CA TYR A 67 -12.47 26.81 -5.34
C TYR A 67 -13.76 26.80 -4.52
N GLY A 68 -13.74 27.23 -3.26
CA GLY A 68 -14.92 27.27 -2.41
C GLY A 68 -15.45 25.90 -1.99
N VAL A 69 -14.63 24.87 -2.00
CA VAL A 69 -15.03 23.51 -1.60
C VAL A 69 -15.07 23.36 -0.08
N GLU A 70 -15.84 22.39 0.42
CA GLU A 70 -15.85 21.99 1.82
C GLU A 70 -15.02 20.69 1.98
N LEU A 71 -14.02 20.70 2.88
CA LEU A 71 -13.24 19.50 3.21
C LEU A 71 -13.90 18.72 4.34
N VAL A 72 -14.06 17.42 4.16
CA VAL A 72 -14.55 16.49 5.18
C VAL A 72 -13.44 15.51 5.52
N VAL A 73 -13.00 15.49 6.78
CA VAL A 73 -11.86 14.66 7.19
C VAL A 73 -12.32 13.25 7.55
N ASN A 74 -11.76 12.24 6.88
CA ASN A 74 -11.85 10.85 7.28
C ASN A 74 -10.61 10.47 8.11
N ALA A 75 -10.76 10.40 9.43
CA ALA A 75 -9.67 10.03 10.34
C ALA A 75 -9.30 8.53 10.25
N ASP A 76 -10.21 7.69 9.77
CA ASP A 76 -10.04 6.23 9.69
C ASP A 76 -9.51 5.76 8.33
N TYR A 77 -9.02 6.66 7.49
CA TYR A 77 -8.60 6.35 6.11
C TYR A 77 -7.54 5.24 6.00
N ALA A 78 -6.71 5.07 7.03
CA ALA A 78 -5.66 4.05 7.05
C ALA A 78 -6.19 2.65 7.39
N ALA A 79 -7.29 2.56 8.14
CA ALA A 79 -7.87 1.31 8.62
C ALA A 79 -9.08 0.86 7.81
N LYS A 80 -9.77 1.79 7.14
CA LYS A 80 -11.04 1.55 6.45
C LYS A 80 -11.02 2.12 5.04
N ASN A 81 -11.70 1.44 4.12
CA ASN A 81 -11.79 1.85 2.73
C ASN A 81 -12.90 2.91 2.51
N ASN A 82 -13.16 3.29 1.25
CA ASN A 82 -13.99 4.43 0.87
C ASN A 82 -15.48 4.29 1.21
N LEU A 83 -16.00 3.11 1.53
CA LEU A 83 -17.34 2.95 2.10
C LEU A 83 -17.53 3.85 3.34
N HIS A 84 -16.52 3.90 4.20
CA HIS A 84 -16.51 4.75 5.40
C HIS A 84 -16.34 6.25 5.06
N SER A 85 -15.63 6.57 3.97
CA SER A 85 -15.57 7.93 3.45
C SER A 85 -16.95 8.44 3.00
N VAL A 86 -17.69 7.63 2.26
CA VAL A 86 -19.05 7.98 1.83
C VAL A 86 -20.02 8.05 3.01
N LYS A 87 -19.86 7.21 4.03
CA LYS A 87 -20.66 7.29 5.27
C LYS A 87 -20.59 8.67 5.93
N LEU A 88 -19.43 9.31 5.94
CA LEU A 88 -19.25 10.65 6.54
C LEU A 88 -20.08 11.74 5.84
N VAL A 89 -20.42 11.54 4.59
CA VAL A 89 -21.16 12.48 3.75
C VAL A 89 -22.50 11.94 3.26
N LYS A 90 -23.01 10.87 3.86
CA LYS A 90 -24.23 10.18 3.41
C LYS A 90 -25.46 11.08 3.30
N GLU A 91 -25.60 12.08 4.19
CA GLU A 91 -26.70 13.05 4.15
C GLU A 91 -26.65 13.98 2.93
N ARG A 92 -25.53 14.00 2.21
CA ARG A 92 -25.27 14.82 1.03
C ARG A 92 -25.40 14.06 -0.29
N LEU A 93 -25.77 12.77 -0.26
CA LEU A 93 -25.87 11.90 -1.45
C LEU A 93 -27.04 12.29 -2.39
N LYS A 94 -28.04 13.01 -1.88
CA LYS A 94 -29.25 13.36 -2.65
C LYS A 94 -28.93 14.33 -3.80
N ASN A 95 -29.25 13.93 -5.02
CA ASN A 95 -28.95 14.66 -6.24
C ASN A 95 -27.48 15.07 -6.33
N ALA A 96 -26.60 14.08 -6.09
CA ALA A 96 -25.17 14.29 -5.99
C ALA A 96 -24.37 13.38 -6.93
N TYR A 97 -23.28 13.93 -7.43
CA TYR A 97 -22.20 13.13 -8.00
C TYR A 97 -21.30 12.56 -6.88
N ILE A 98 -20.87 11.33 -7.02
CA ILE A 98 -19.78 10.72 -6.24
C ILE A 98 -18.65 10.44 -7.22
N ILE A 99 -17.46 10.98 -6.95
CA ILE A 99 -16.36 11.07 -7.92
C ILE A 99 -15.07 10.64 -7.26
N PRO A 100 -14.33 9.63 -7.78
CA PRO A 100 -12.95 9.37 -7.37
C PRO A 100 -12.04 10.54 -7.76
N CYS A 101 -11.03 10.85 -6.95
CA CYS A 101 -10.11 11.96 -7.19
C CYS A 101 -9.02 11.69 -8.24
N ASP A 102 -8.88 10.45 -8.68
CA ASP A 102 -7.79 9.95 -9.53
C ASP A 102 -8.19 9.75 -10.99
N ILE A 103 -9.26 10.40 -11.41
CA ILE A 103 -9.82 10.33 -12.76
C ILE A 103 -9.44 11.55 -13.58
N TRP A 104 -8.93 11.30 -14.77
CA TRP A 104 -8.74 12.32 -15.79
C TRP A 104 -9.79 12.14 -16.90
N CYS A 105 -10.58 13.19 -17.14
CA CYS A 105 -11.57 13.24 -18.20
C CYS A 105 -11.14 14.23 -19.29
N ASP A 106 -11.02 13.77 -20.55
CA ASP A 106 -10.71 14.63 -21.68
C ASP A 106 -11.81 15.67 -21.89
N ARG A 107 -13.05 15.21 -21.93
CA ARG A 107 -14.24 16.04 -22.01
C ARG A 107 -14.97 16.06 -20.69
N ASN A 108 -15.67 17.17 -20.42
CA ASN A 108 -16.48 17.31 -19.21
C ASN A 108 -17.58 16.22 -19.17
N PRO A 109 -17.56 15.30 -18.21
CA PRO A 109 -18.53 14.21 -18.11
C PRO A 109 -19.80 14.63 -17.35
N PHE A 110 -19.81 15.82 -16.74
CA PHE A 110 -20.88 16.29 -15.87
C PHE A 110 -21.93 17.12 -16.62
N HIS A 111 -23.14 17.10 -16.09
CA HIS A 111 -24.26 17.86 -16.64
C HIS A 111 -24.96 18.62 -15.51
N ARG A 112 -25.53 19.78 -15.86
CA ARG A 112 -26.30 20.61 -14.92
C ARG A 112 -27.53 19.89 -14.38
N HIS A 113 -28.13 19.00 -15.17
CA HIS A 113 -29.35 18.26 -14.81
C HIS A 113 -29.17 16.80 -15.22
N GLU A 114 -29.33 15.91 -14.25
CA GLU A 114 -29.37 14.47 -14.47
C GLU A 114 -30.79 13.95 -14.14
N LEU A 115 -31.30 13.05 -14.95
CA LEU A 115 -32.66 12.57 -14.85
C LEU A 115 -32.85 11.29 -14.06
N TYR A 116 -31.77 10.50 -13.91
CA TYR A 116 -31.78 9.20 -13.22
C TYR A 116 -30.39 8.90 -12.64
N SER A 117 -30.36 7.94 -11.75
CA SER A 117 -29.09 7.47 -11.16
C SER A 117 -28.33 6.58 -12.14
N TRP A 118 -27.04 6.81 -12.23
CA TRP A 118 -26.15 6.03 -13.09
C TRP A 118 -24.76 5.88 -12.50
N TYR A 119 -24.05 4.85 -12.97
CA TYR A 119 -22.65 4.57 -12.64
C TYR A 119 -21.84 4.43 -13.92
N MET A 120 -20.65 5.05 -13.95
CA MET A 120 -19.80 5.09 -15.13
C MET A 120 -18.91 3.86 -15.22
N VAL A 121 -18.93 3.22 -16.37
CA VAL A 121 -18.05 2.11 -16.74
C VAL A 121 -17.40 2.38 -18.09
N SER A 122 -16.21 1.79 -18.31
CA SER A 122 -15.53 1.85 -19.60
C SER A 122 -16.06 0.78 -20.57
N ASP A 123 -15.80 0.99 -21.84
CA ASP A 123 -15.98 -0.02 -22.90
C ASP A 123 -14.91 -1.15 -22.85
N LEU A 124 -13.85 -0.99 -22.04
CA LEU A 124 -12.84 -2.01 -21.84
C LEU A 124 -13.31 -3.12 -20.88
N VAL A 125 -12.81 -4.34 -21.16
CA VAL A 125 -12.97 -5.48 -20.25
C VAL A 125 -11.83 -5.46 -19.22
N ASP A 126 -12.21 -5.58 -17.94
CA ASP A 126 -11.31 -5.69 -16.80
C ASP A 126 -11.59 -7.01 -16.07
N ASN A 127 -10.54 -7.79 -15.85
CA ASN A 127 -10.66 -9.08 -15.16
C ASN A 127 -10.98 -8.93 -13.65
N GLU A 128 -10.71 -7.76 -13.08
CA GLU A 128 -11.06 -7.45 -11.69
C GLU A 128 -12.51 -6.96 -11.54
N SER A 129 -13.17 -6.59 -12.64
CA SER A 129 -14.56 -6.14 -12.62
C SER A 129 -15.54 -7.31 -12.62
N ASN A 130 -16.50 -7.26 -11.70
CA ASN A 130 -17.57 -8.24 -11.57
C ASN A 130 -18.92 -7.76 -12.12
N VAL A 131 -18.97 -6.66 -12.89
CA VAL A 131 -20.19 -6.12 -13.49
C VAL A 131 -20.09 -5.99 -14.99
N ARG A 132 -21.19 -6.28 -15.70
CA ARG A 132 -21.34 -6.08 -17.13
C ARG A 132 -22.59 -5.29 -17.48
N VAL A 133 -22.45 -4.50 -18.53
CA VAL A 133 -23.60 -3.77 -19.11
C VAL A 133 -24.39 -4.73 -20.00
N ASN A 134 -25.69 -4.87 -19.73
CA ASN A 134 -26.59 -5.63 -20.56
C ASN A 134 -27.28 -4.73 -21.63
N ARG A 135 -28.11 -5.33 -22.51
CA ARG A 135 -28.81 -4.59 -23.58
C ARG A 135 -29.79 -3.53 -23.07
N LYS A 136 -30.19 -3.59 -21.80
CA LYS A 136 -31.08 -2.60 -21.17
C LYS A 136 -30.33 -1.49 -20.45
N MET A 137 -28.98 -1.44 -20.61
CA MET A 137 -28.10 -0.51 -19.90
C MET A 137 -28.14 -0.71 -18.37
N GLU A 138 -28.38 -1.94 -17.92
CA GLU A 138 -28.26 -2.31 -16.51
C GLU A 138 -26.87 -2.91 -16.24
N LEU A 139 -26.34 -2.66 -15.05
CA LEU A 139 -25.09 -3.25 -14.55
C LEU A 139 -25.41 -4.55 -13.81
N VAL A 140 -25.17 -5.68 -14.47
CA VAL A 140 -25.42 -7.00 -13.93
C VAL A 140 -24.13 -7.64 -13.45
N THR A 141 -24.21 -8.40 -12.33
CA THR A 141 -23.06 -9.12 -11.80
C THR A 141 -22.68 -10.30 -12.70
N VAL A 142 -21.39 -10.54 -12.82
CA VAL A 142 -20.83 -11.69 -13.55
C VAL A 142 -19.87 -12.44 -12.63
N PRO A 143 -19.62 -13.75 -12.89
CA PRO A 143 -18.61 -14.48 -12.15
C PRO A 143 -17.23 -13.84 -12.29
N GLU A 144 -16.43 -13.86 -11.21
CA GLU A 144 -15.07 -13.29 -11.18
C GLU A 144 -14.17 -13.80 -12.34
N SER A 145 -14.37 -15.04 -12.76
CA SER A 145 -13.62 -15.63 -13.87
C SER A 145 -13.96 -15.08 -15.26
N SER A 146 -15.05 -14.30 -15.39
CA SER A 146 -15.57 -13.84 -16.69
C SER A 146 -15.05 -12.48 -17.10
N GLY A 147 -14.54 -11.68 -16.15
CA GLY A 147 -14.27 -10.26 -16.34
C GLY A 147 -15.55 -9.45 -16.62
N GLY A 148 -15.51 -8.16 -16.40
CA GLY A 148 -16.61 -7.24 -16.63
C GLY A 148 -16.17 -5.96 -17.33
N ASN A 149 -17.04 -4.96 -17.39
CA ASN A 149 -16.67 -3.62 -17.81
C ASN A 149 -15.81 -2.97 -16.74
N ALA A 150 -14.73 -2.30 -17.12
CA ALA A 150 -13.90 -1.57 -16.19
C ALA A 150 -14.73 -0.47 -15.48
N MET A 151 -14.71 -0.51 -14.15
CA MET A 151 -15.47 0.42 -13.29
C MET A 151 -14.69 1.71 -13.15
N ILE A 152 -15.26 2.82 -13.63
CA ILE A 152 -14.61 4.15 -13.56
C ILE A 152 -14.84 4.81 -12.19
N GLY A 153 -16.00 4.59 -11.58
CA GLY A 153 -16.29 5.09 -10.24
C GLY A 153 -17.06 6.40 -10.16
N ILE A 154 -17.25 7.14 -11.25
CA ILE A 154 -18.16 8.30 -11.26
C ILE A 154 -19.60 7.79 -11.22
N CYS A 155 -20.36 8.27 -10.25
CA CYS A 155 -21.75 7.91 -10.05
C CYS A 155 -22.59 9.17 -9.82
N TYR A 156 -23.84 9.16 -10.28
CA TYR A 156 -24.84 10.15 -9.91
C TYR A 156 -26.03 9.46 -9.24
N LEU A 157 -26.52 10.01 -8.14
CA LEU A 157 -27.68 9.50 -7.41
C LEU A 157 -28.78 10.53 -7.37
N VAL A 158 -29.98 10.19 -7.87
CA VAL A 158 -31.21 10.94 -7.58
C VAL A 158 -31.64 10.73 -6.14
N LYS A 159 -32.52 11.59 -5.64
CA LYS A 159 -32.92 11.58 -4.22
C LYS A 159 -33.40 10.22 -3.72
N GLU A 160 -34.25 9.55 -4.46
CA GLU A 160 -34.88 8.28 -4.08
C GLU A 160 -33.85 7.16 -3.92
N ASP A 161 -32.92 7.06 -4.86
CA ASP A 161 -31.85 6.04 -4.80
C ASP A 161 -30.82 6.39 -3.71
N ALA A 162 -30.54 7.69 -3.51
CA ALA A 162 -29.62 8.16 -2.47
C ALA A 162 -30.11 7.77 -1.06
N ASP A 163 -31.39 7.86 -0.78
CA ASP A 163 -31.97 7.44 0.50
C ASP A 163 -31.73 5.92 0.73
N THR A 164 -31.99 5.11 -0.30
CA THR A 164 -31.71 3.65 -0.23
C THR A 164 -30.23 3.34 -0.02
N VAL A 165 -29.34 4.06 -0.74
CA VAL A 165 -27.89 3.88 -0.62
C VAL A 165 -27.41 4.27 0.78
N ALA A 166 -27.89 5.39 1.33
CA ALA A 166 -27.54 5.87 2.67
C ALA A 166 -27.91 4.83 3.77
N GLU A 167 -29.10 4.26 3.69
CA GLU A 167 -29.54 3.18 4.60
C GLU A 167 -28.64 1.95 4.50
N ARG A 168 -28.30 1.51 3.29
CA ARG A 168 -27.39 0.36 3.07
C ARG A 168 -25.98 0.62 3.59
N ILE A 169 -25.44 1.82 3.40
CA ILE A 169 -24.14 2.21 3.95
C ILE A 169 -24.15 2.08 5.48
N ASP A 170 -25.21 2.55 6.14
CA ASP A 170 -25.33 2.41 7.60
C ASP A 170 -25.37 0.95 8.05
N GLU A 171 -26.05 0.09 7.31
CA GLU A 171 -26.11 -1.34 7.62
C GLU A 171 -24.77 -2.05 7.43
N LEU A 172 -24.12 -1.82 6.30
CA LEU A 172 -22.81 -2.39 5.98
C LEU A 172 -21.75 -1.97 7.00
N CYS A 173 -21.71 -0.69 7.37
CA CYS A 173 -20.74 -0.16 8.31
C CYS A 173 -20.89 -0.64 9.76
N LYS A 174 -21.98 -1.33 10.11
CA LYS A 174 -22.15 -1.99 11.42
C LYS A 174 -21.29 -3.26 11.55
N ASN A 175 -20.84 -3.82 10.45
CA ASN A 175 -20.11 -5.08 10.41
C ASN A 175 -18.67 -4.85 9.95
N GLN A 176 -17.70 -5.15 10.82
CA GLN A 176 -16.26 -4.98 10.60
C GLN A 176 -15.74 -5.70 9.34
N ARG A 177 -16.42 -6.74 8.87
CA ARG A 177 -16.04 -7.42 7.61
C ARG A 177 -16.04 -6.48 6.40
N TYR A 178 -16.79 -5.37 6.47
CA TYR A 178 -16.87 -4.34 5.42
C TYR A 178 -15.93 -3.15 5.64
N ASP A 179 -15.02 -3.20 6.61
CA ASP A 179 -14.04 -2.13 6.82
C ASP A 179 -13.13 -1.91 5.60
N GLY A 180 -12.81 -2.98 4.87
CA GLY A 180 -12.06 -2.94 3.61
C GLY A 180 -12.93 -2.75 2.35
N ALA A 181 -14.24 -2.57 2.47
CA ALA A 181 -15.14 -2.53 1.33
C ALA A 181 -15.14 -1.17 0.61
N PHE A 182 -15.41 -1.23 -0.69
CA PHE A 182 -15.72 -0.05 -1.50
C PHE A 182 -17.18 0.35 -1.32
N TRP A 183 -17.48 1.62 -1.49
CA TRP A 183 -18.84 2.15 -1.31
C TRP A 183 -19.84 1.60 -2.32
N GLU A 184 -19.36 1.10 -3.46
CA GLU A 184 -20.16 0.45 -4.50
C GLU A 184 -20.91 -0.78 -3.98
N GLU A 185 -20.46 -1.39 -2.87
CA GLU A 185 -21.20 -2.45 -2.18
C GLU A 185 -22.64 -2.03 -1.84
N ALA A 186 -22.86 -0.75 -1.55
CA ALA A 186 -24.20 -0.22 -1.28
C ALA A 186 -25.09 -0.08 -2.52
N LEU A 187 -24.52 -0.18 -3.74
CA LEU A 187 -25.26 -0.11 -5.01
C LEU A 187 -25.85 -1.46 -5.43
N TYR A 188 -25.30 -2.58 -4.93
CA TYR A 188 -25.73 -3.91 -5.34
C TYR A 188 -27.09 -4.29 -4.76
N ASN A 189 -27.94 -4.88 -5.60
CA ASN A 189 -29.19 -5.51 -5.23
C ASN A 189 -29.29 -6.88 -5.92
N LYS A 190 -28.97 -7.96 -5.20
CA LYS A 190 -28.88 -9.33 -5.72
C LYS A 190 -27.82 -9.41 -6.84
N ASP A 191 -28.26 -9.61 -8.08
CA ASP A 191 -27.46 -9.85 -9.28
C ASP A 191 -27.21 -8.60 -10.14
N ARG A 192 -27.52 -7.41 -9.65
CA ARG A 192 -27.33 -6.14 -10.38
C ARG A 192 -27.17 -4.96 -9.45
N MET A 193 -26.68 -3.85 -10.00
CA MET A 193 -26.73 -2.55 -9.34
C MET A 193 -28.10 -1.88 -9.49
N ILE A 194 -28.49 -1.03 -8.54
CA ILE A 194 -29.73 -0.26 -8.59
C ILE A 194 -29.69 0.92 -9.56
N VAL A 195 -28.52 1.25 -10.07
CA VAL A 195 -28.25 2.38 -10.97
C VAL A 195 -28.06 1.91 -12.40
N ALA A 196 -28.35 2.77 -13.37
CA ALA A 196 -28.13 2.48 -14.79
C ALA A 196 -26.64 2.57 -15.15
N ALA A 197 -26.23 1.93 -16.24
CA ALA A 197 -24.88 2.07 -16.78
C ALA A 197 -24.74 3.35 -17.60
N ARG A 198 -23.62 4.05 -17.41
CA ARG A 198 -23.12 5.05 -18.36
C ARG A 198 -21.79 4.56 -18.92
N VAL A 199 -21.78 4.13 -20.18
CA VAL A 199 -20.59 3.61 -20.82
C VAL A 199 -19.83 4.75 -21.47
N VAL A 200 -18.53 4.84 -21.19
CA VAL A 200 -17.61 5.81 -21.81
C VAL A 200 -16.51 5.09 -22.56
N HIS A 201 -15.96 5.77 -23.57
CA HIS A 201 -14.80 5.27 -24.27
C HIS A 201 -13.53 5.39 -23.38
N SER A 202 -12.71 4.36 -23.39
CA SER A 202 -11.49 4.29 -22.57
C SER A 202 -10.49 5.41 -22.83
N ALA A 203 -10.50 6.03 -24.01
CA ALA A 203 -9.66 7.19 -24.31
C ALA A 203 -10.18 8.50 -23.72
N ASP A 204 -11.48 8.61 -23.42
CA ASP A 204 -12.09 9.85 -22.94
C ASP A 204 -12.02 10.01 -21.42
N VAL A 205 -11.93 8.88 -20.69
CA VAL A 205 -11.86 8.86 -19.22
C VAL A 205 -10.83 7.82 -18.78
N VAL A 206 -9.81 8.27 -18.06
CA VAL A 206 -8.71 7.43 -17.60
C VAL A 206 -8.59 7.52 -16.08
N GLU A 207 -8.56 6.39 -15.42
CA GLU A 207 -8.20 6.26 -14.02
C GLU A 207 -6.68 6.09 -13.88
N ILE A 208 -6.04 6.95 -13.08
CA ILE A 208 -4.59 6.92 -12.87
C ILE A 208 -4.29 6.25 -11.53
N ASN A 209 -3.90 4.98 -11.58
CA ASN A 209 -3.66 4.14 -10.41
C ASN A 209 -2.18 3.83 -10.19
N THR A 210 -1.32 3.97 -11.19
CA THR A 210 0.08 3.56 -11.15
C THR A 210 1.01 4.61 -11.73
N TYR A 211 2.28 4.54 -11.33
CA TYR A 211 3.35 5.36 -11.90
C TYR A 211 3.42 5.25 -13.43
N GLU A 212 3.31 4.03 -13.96
CA GLU A 212 3.38 3.79 -15.40
C GLU A 212 2.17 4.39 -16.16
N GLN A 213 0.97 4.34 -15.58
CA GLN A 213 -0.20 4.99 -16.17
C GLN A 213 -0.03 6.51 -16.24
N LEU A 214 0.56 7.15 -15.21
CA LEU A 214 0.87 8.58 -15.29
C LEU A 214 1.91 8.86 -16.39
N ARG A 215 2.95 8.05 -16.48
CA ARG A 215 4.00 8.17 -17.50
C ARG A 215 3.44 8.04 -18.92
N GLU A 216 2.49 7.14 -19.15
CA GLU A 216 1.83 6.95 -20.44
C GLU A 216 1.01 8.18 -20.87
N ILE A 217 0.35 8.82 -19.92
CA ILE A 217 -0.50 9.99 -20.19
C ILE A 217 0.32 11.27 -20.28
N ASP A 218 1.29 11.45 -19.40
CA ASP A 218 2.14 12.64 -19.33
C ASP A 218 3.57 12.25 -18.93
N SER A 219 4.39 11.92 -19.93
CA SER A 219 5.81 11.53 -19.73
C SER A 219 6.68 12.65 -19.16
N ASP A 220 6.24 13.90 -19.24
CA ASP A 220 6.96 15.07 -18.74
C ASP A 220 6.48 15.52 -17.37
N SER A 221 5.53 14.81 -16.75
CA SER A 221 5.01 15.14 -15.43
C SER A 221 6.12 15.26 -14.38
N ASN A 222 6.10 16.35 -13.62
CA ASN A 222 7.06 16.58 -12.54
C ASN A 222 6.93 15.54 -11.41
N GLN A 223 5.78 14.94 -11.20
CA GLN A 223 5.56 13.89 -10.19
C GLN A 223 6.29 12.59 -10.52
N LEU A 224 6.73 12.39 -11.76
CA LEU A 224 7.59 11.25 -12.12
C LEU A 224 9.03 11.40 -11.58
N LYS A 225 9.44 12.60 -11.18
CA LYS A 225 10.79 12.92 -10.67
C LYS A 225 10.81 12.84 -9.14
N THR A 226 10.50 11.67 -8.58
CA THR A 226 10.53 11.46 -7.13
C THR A 226 11.94 11.24 -6.61
N ASP A 227 12.16 11.46 -5.31
CA ASP A 227 13.44 11.15 -4.64
C ASP A 227 13.88 9.71 -4.86
N ALA A 228 12.94 8.76 -4.82
CA ALA A 228 13.23 7.36 -5.05
C ALA A 228 13.78 7.09 -6.46
N ILE A 229 13.19 7.70 -7.49
CA ILE A 229 13.69 7.59 -8.88
C ILE A 229 15.08 8.25 -9.01
N GLN A 230 15.30 9.38 -8.37
CA GLN A 230 16.62 10.04 -8.38
C GLN A 230 17.69 9.18 -7.71
N VAL A 231 17.35 8.54 -6.59
CA VAL A 231 18.24 7.58 -5.90
C VAL A 231 18.58 6.40 -6.82
N ILE A 232 17.59 5.82 -7.49
CA ILE A 232 17.80 4.72 -8.45
C ILE A 232 18.75 5.17 -9.57
N CYS A 233 18.49 6.32 -10.18
CA CYS A 233 19.32 6.86 -11.26
C CYS A 233 20.77 7.06 -10.81
N THR A 234 20.99 7.61 -9.64
CA THR A 234 22.32 7.84 -9.07
C THR A 234 23.03 6.54 -8.74
N ALA A 235 22.35 5.63 -8.03
CA ALA A 235 22.93 4.38 -7.57
C ALA A 235 23.30 3.42 -8.72
N LEU A 236 22.47 3.38 -9.78
CA LEU A 236 22.67 2.47 -10.91
C LEU A 236 23.32 3.15 -12.14
N GLY A 237 23.63 4.44 -12.05
CA GLY A 237 24.20 5.22 -13.16
C GLY A 237 23.25 5.21 -14.38
N ALA A 238 21.95 5.41 -14.16
CA ALA A 238 20.91 5.32 -15.17
C ALA A 238 20.18 6.65 -15.33
N LYS A 239 19.46 6.80 -16.46
CA LYS A 239 18.50 7.86 -16.67
C LYS A 239 17.11 7.43 -16.23
N ALA A 240 16.21 8.38 -15.96
CA ALA A 240 14.84 8.08 -15.54
C ALA A 240 14.07 7.22 -16.56
N GLU A 241 14.33 7.41 -17.85
CA GLU A 241 13.71 6.62 -18.93
C GLU A 241 14.16 5.14 -18.95
N GLU A 242 15.31 4.84 -18.35
CA GLU A 242 15.84 3.48 -18.22
C GLU A 242 15.26 2.72 -17.03
N VAL A 243 14.51 3.42 -16.16
CA VAL A 243 13.78 2.82 -15.03
C VAL A 243 12.36 2.52 -15.48
N THR A 244 12.04 1.25 -15.72
CA THR A 244 10.79 0.79 -16.35
C THR A 244 10.10 -0.29 -15.52
N ASP A 245 8.90 -0.68 -15.93
CA ASP A 245 8.13 -1.78 -15.34
C ASP A 245 7.93 -1.66 -13.81
N ILE A 246 7.69 -0.45 -13.35
CA ILE A 246 7.48 -0.16 -11.93
C ILE A 246 6.19 -0.84 -11.47
N THR A 247 6.34 -1.80 -10.56
CA THR A 247 5.22 -2.58 -10.00
C THR A 247 5.33 -2.62 -8.49
N VAL A 248 4.26 -2.22 -7.80
CA VAL A 248 4.22 -2.21 -6.34
C VAL A 248 4.17 -3.63 -5.81
N LEU A 249 5.04 -3.96 -4.87
CA LEU A 249 5.02 -5.22 -4.16
C LEU A 249 3.99 -5.19 -3.03
N LYS A 250 3.61 -6.38 -2.53
CA LYS A 250 2.67 -6.48 -1.42
C LYS A 250 3.15 -5.62 -0.23
N LYS A 251 2.19 -4.97 0.42
CA LYS A 251 2.41 -4.12 1.59
C LYS A 251 3.06 -4.93 2.71
N GLY A 252 4.34 -4.65 3.00
CA GLY A 252 4.93 -4.98 4.28
C GLY A 252 4.43 -4.01 5.35
N MET A 253 4.43 -4.40 6.63
CA MET A 253 3.98 -3.52 7.72
C MET A 253 4.90 -2.29 7.87
N THR A 254 6.18 -2.43 7.58
CA THR A 254 7.22 -1.44 7.86
C THR A 254 7.78 -0.71 6.63
N ASN A 255 7.56 -1.22 5.42
CA ASN A 255 8.22 -0.71 4.23
C ASN A 255 7.26 -0.61 3.03
N ARG A 256 7.51 0.37 2.17
CA ARG A 256 6.89 0.52 0.84
C ARG A 256 7.90 0.07 -0.19
N SER A 257 7.62 -1.00 -0.90
CA SER A 257 8.56 -1.59 -1.86
C SER A 257 7.93 -1.70 -3.24
N PHE A 258 8.73 -1.46 -4.26
CA PHE A 258 8.34 -1.69 -5.63
C PHE A 258 9.44 -2.38 -6.42
N LEU A 259 9.02 -3.19 -7.38
CA LEU A 259 9.86 -3.83 -8.38
C LEU A 259 10.05 -2.87 -9.55
N PHE A 260 11.23 -2.85 -10.14
CA PHE A 260 11.50 -2.12 -11.37
C PHE A 260 12.57 -2.81 -12.22
N THR A 261 12.60 -2.50 -13.49
CA THR A 261 13.63 -2.96 -14.43
C THR A 261 14.57 -1.79 -14.76
N CYS A 262 15.86 -2.03 -14.75
CA CYS A 262 16.86 -1.07 -15.18
C CYS A 262 18.01 -1.78 -15.87
N LYS A 263 18.38 -1.34 -17.09
CA LYS A 263 19.47 -1.93 -17.90
C LYS A 263 19.36 -3.46 -18.03
N GLY A 264 18.15 -3.97 -18.23
CA GLY A 264 17.87 -5.39 -18.42
C GLY A 264 17.89 -6.25 -17.17
N LYS A 265 18.06 -5.67 -15.98
CA LYS A 265 17.98 -6.35 -14.70
C LYS A 265 16.78 -5.86 -13.88
N LYS A 266 16.24 -6.73 -13.05
CA LYS A 266 15.17 -6.40 -12.11
C LYS A 266 15.71 -6.12 -10.72
N TYR A 267 15.15 -5.13 -10.07
CA TYR A 267 15.52 -4.67 -8.73
C TYR A 267 14.29 -4.42 -7.88
N ILE A 268 14.50 -4.45 -6.57
CA ILE A 268 13.52 -3.97 -5.59
C ILE A 268 14.05 -2.71 -4.96
N MET A 269 13.22 -1.64 -4.98
CA MET A 269 13.44 -0.43 -4.19
C MET A 269 12.58 -0.49 -2.93
N ARG A 270 13.19 -0.32 -1.77
CA ARG A 270 12.48 -0.18 -0.49
C ARG A 270 12.55 1.26 -0.01
N ILE A 271 11.38 1.82 0.27
CA ILE A 271 11.19 3.10 0.94
C ILE A 271 10.58 2.80 2.32
N PRO A 272 11.21 3.21 3.44
CA PRO A 272 10.62 3.04 4.76
C PRO A 272 9.23 3.69 4.87
N GLY A 273 8.32 3.02 5.57
CA GLY A 273 7.00 3.57 5.88
C GLY A 273 7.07 4.67 6.95
N GLU A 274 6.04 5.50 7.02
CA GLU A 274 5.94 6.53 8.07
C GLU A 274 5.96 5.91 9.47
N GLY A 275 6.70 6.55 10.38
CA GLY A 275 6.82 6.12 11.77
C GLY A 275 7.73 4.92 12.00
N THR A 276 8.25 4.29 10.96
CA THR A 276 9.14 3.13 11.10
C THR A 276 10.52 3.48 11.66
N ASP A 277 10.93 4.74 11.58
CA ASP A 277 12.18 5.24 12.19
C ASP A 277 12.19 5.10 13.71
N GLN A 278 11.02 5.04 14.35
CA GLN A 278 10.89 4.76 15.77
C GLN A 278 11.09 3.27 16.11
N LEU A 279 10.88 2.38 15.15
CA LEU A 279 10.95 0.93 15.33
C LEU A 279 12.27 0.33 14.88
N ILE A 280 12.90 0.91 13.85
CA ILE A 280 14.06 0.34 13.15
C ILE A 280 15.19 1.37 13.09
N ASN A 281 16.36 0.97 13.58
CA ASN A 281 17.59 1.76 13.46
C ASN A 281 18.24 1.52 12.10
N ARG A 282 18.08 2.44 11.17
CA ARG A 282 18.57 2.30 9.78
C ARG A 282 20.09 2.26 9.66
N ARG A 283 20.81 2.86 10.60
CA ARG A 283 22.29 2.80 10.66
C ARG A 283 22.76 1.41 11.09
N GLU A 284 22.08 0.79 12.04
CA GLU A 284 22.35 -0.58 12.48
C GLU A 284 22.05 -1.57 11.37
N GLU A 285 20.91 -1.44 10.70
CA GLU A 285 20.56 -2.24 9.52
C GLU A 285 21.63 -2.13 8.42
N ALA A 286 22.06 -0.92 8.08
CA ALA A 286 23.12 -0.72 7.08
C ALA A 286 24.45 -1.36 7.51
N ALA A 287 24.78 -1.35 8.79
CA ALA A 287 25.99 -2.01 9.32
C ALA A 287 25.89 -3.53 9.17
N VAL A 288 24.71 -4.13 9.41
CA VAL A 288 24.46 -5.55 9.17
C VAL A 288 24.67 -5.90 7.70
N TYR A 289 24.03 -5.18 6.79
CA TYR A 289 24.16 -5.45 5.34
C TYR A 289 25.62 -5.33 4.87
N ARG A 290 26.40 -4.36 5.35
CA ARG A 290 27.83 -4.28 5.05
C ARG A 290 28.63 -5.48 5.54
N THR A 291 28.23 -6.05 6.67
CA THR A 291 28.89 -7.21 7.28
C THR A 291 28.61 -8.50 6.51
N ILE A 292 27.39 -8.66 5.97
CA ILE A 292 26.96 -9.85 5.23
C ILE A 292 27.14 -9.74 3.71
N ASP A 293 27.47 -8.56 3.21
CA ASP A 293 27.69 -8.33 1.78
C ASP A 293 28.75 -9.26 1.18
N GLY A 294 28.49 -9.76 -0.03
CA GLY A 294 29.37 -10.69 -0.75
C GLY A 294 29.47 -12.09 -0.17
N LYS A 295 28.72 -12.42 0.90
CA LYS A 295 28.76 -13.76 1.54
C LYS A 295 27.64 -14.70 1.05
N HIS A 296 26.85 -14.27 0.08
CA HIS A 296 25.71 -15.02 -0.47
C HIS A 296 24.68 -15.47 0.59
N ILE A 297 24.53 -14.68 1.63
CA ILE A 297 23.57 -14.93 2.73
C ILE A 297 22.23 -14.28 2.43
N CYS A 298 22.26 -13.03 1.97
CA CYS A 298 21.10 -12.21 1.66
C CYS A 298 20.94 -11.99 0.13
N ASP A 299 19.94 -11.22 -0.23
CA ASP A 299 19.80 -10.62 -1.56
C ASP A 299 20.98 -9.67 -1.85
N ASP A 300 21.38 -9.58 -3.12
CA ASP A 300 22.51 -8.74 -3.52
C ASP A 300 22.14 -7.26 -3.41
N ILE A 301 22.92 -6.49 -2.63
CA ILE A 301 22.67 -5.08 -2.35
C ILE A 301 23.31 -4.20 -3.42
N ALA A 302 22.52 -3.41 -4.13
CA ALA A 302 23.00 -2.39 -5.05
C ALA A 302 23.19 -1.02 -4.36
N TYR A 303 22.36 -0.71 -3.36
CA TYR A 303 22.40 0.54 -2.63
C TYR A 303 21.72 0.42 -1.27
N ILE A 304 22.27 1.05 -0.26
CA ILE A 304 21.63 1.26 1.05
C ILE A 304 22.04 2.59 1.64
N ASN A 305 21.07 3.37 2.12
CA ASN A 305 21.32 4.63 2.80
C ASN A 305 21.02 4.50 4.30
N PRO A 306 22.02 4.67 5.18
CA PRO A 306 21.85 4.54 6.61
C PRO A 306 21.06 5.68 7.26
N GLU A 307 20.87 6.80 6.57
CA GLU A 307 20.18 7.97 7.14
C GLU A 307 18.66 7.90 6.91
N ASN A 308 18.24 7.52 5.70
CA ASN A 308 16.81 7.47 5.34
C ASN A 308 16.27 6.05 5.12
N GLY A 309 17.12 5.02 5.18
CA GLY A 309 16.73 3.63 5.02
C GLY A 309 16.34 3.21 3.61
N TYR A 310 16.58 4.04 2.59
CA TYR A 310 16.37 3.64 1.20
C TYR A 310 17.34 2.51 0.83
N LYS A 311 16.82 1.47 0.20
CA LYS A 311 17.59 0.28 -0.16
C LYS A 311 17.19 -0.22 -1.55
N ILE A 312 18.19 -0.57 -2.38
CA ILE A 312 18.00 -1.21 -3.67
C ILE A 312 18.70 -2.56 -3.64
N THR A 313 17.96 -3.61 -3.94
CA THR A 313 18.47 -4.98 -4.04
C THR A 313 18.18 -5.58 -5.40
N GLU A 314 19.02 -6.50 -5.87
CA GLU A 314 18.71 -7.28 -7.07
C GLU A 314 17.53 -8.21 -6.78
N PHE A 315 16.58 -8.29 -7.71
CA PHE A 315 15.44 -9.20 -7.59
C PHE A 315 15.87 -10.64 -7.85
N LEU A 316 15.52 -11.54 -6.94
CA LEU A 316 15.80 -12.95 -7.06
C LEU A 316 14.74 -13.64 -7.93
N GLU A 317 14.96 -13.67 -9.25
CA GLU A 317 14.01 -14.27 -10.20
C GLU A 317 13.84 -15.77 -9.95
N GLY A 318 12.58 -16.21 -10.01
CA GLY A 318 12.24 -17.62 -9.81
C GLY A 318 12.36 -18.10 -8.36
N ALA A 319 12.64 -17.19 -7.41
CA ALA A 319 12.70 -17.55 -6.00
C ALA A 319 11.34 -18.01 -5.49
N ARG A 320 11.34 -19.03 -4.65
CA ARG A 320 10.20 -19.46 -3.87
C ARG A 320 10.46 -19.31 -2.38
N VAL A 321 9.43 -19.08 -1.63
CA VAL A 321 9.48 -19.03 -0.16
C VAL A 321 9.56 -20.44 0.41
N CYS A 322 10.17 -20.58 1.61
CA CYS A 322 10.16 -21.83 2.36
C CYS A 322 8.74 -22.33 2.62
N ASP A 323 8.48 -23.61 2.37
CA ASP A 323 7.26 -24.28 2.81
C ASP A 323 7.50 -24.91 4.19
N PRO A 324 6.95 -24.35 5.29
CA PRO A 324 7.18 -24.86 6.63
C PRO A 324 6.56 -26.25 6.88
N SER A 325 5.67 -26.70 6.00
CA SER A 325 5.10 -28.06 6.05
C SER A 325 6.00 -29.10 5.37
N ASN A 326 7.00 -28.65 4.59
CA ASN A 326 7.95 -29.53 3.89
C ASN A 326 9.20 -29.76 4.74
N TYR A 327 9.38 -30.97 5.22
CA TYR A 327 10.52 -31.35 6.07
C TYR A 327 11.88 -31.04 5.43
N GLU A 328 12.06 -31.26 4.15
CA GLU A 328 13.33 -31.00 3.46
C GLU A 328 13.62 -29.48 3.38
N ASP A 329 12.60 -28.63 3.18
CA ASP A 329 12.77 -27.20 3.23
C ASP A 329 13.19 -26.74 4.63
N VAL A 330 12.51 -27.21 5.67
CA VAL A 330 12.84 -26.90 7.07
C VAL A 330 14.27 -27.32 7.39
N LYS A 331 14.66 -28.52 7.02
CA LYS A 331 16.02 -29.04 7.23
C LYS A 331 17.10 -28.19 6.56
N LYS A 332 16.83 -27.76 5.31
CA LYS A 332 17.75 -26.89 4.56
C LYS A 332 17.85 -25.50 5.19
N CYS A 333 16.72 -24.93 5.64
CA CYS A 333 16.70 -23.64 6.35
C CYS A 333 17.49 -23.71 7.67
N MET A 334 17.29 -24.77 8.47
CA MET A 334 18.05 -24.97 9.71
C MET A 334 19.55 -25.12 9.45
N LYS A 335 19.91 -25.86 8.39
CA LYS A 335 21.32 -25.95 7.97
C LYS A 335 21.86 -24.56 7.59
N ARG A 336 21.09 -23.78 6.84
CA ARG A 336 21.49 -22.41 6.44
C ARG A 336 21.69 -21.50 7.64
N LEU A 337 20.81 -21.54 8.63
CA LEU A 337 20.98 -20.79 9.89
C LEU A 337 22.25 -21.21 10.63
N ARG A 338 22.49 -22.50 10.75
CA ARG A 338 23.73 -23.01 11.37
C ARG A 338 24.96 -22.50 10.65
N ASP A 339 25.03 -22.69 9.33
CA ASP A 339 26.17 -22.24 8.52
C ASP A 339 26.41 -20.73 8.68
N PHE A 340 25.34 -19.92 8.78
CA PHE A 340 25.42 -18.50 9.04
C PHE A 340 25.97 -18.20 10.45
N HIS A 341 25.42 -18.80 11.49
CA HIS A 341 25.87 -18.57 12.87
C HIS A 341 27.31 -19.01 13.09
N GLU A 342 27.75 -20.11 12.45
CA GLU A 342 29.15 -20.62 12.53
C GLU A 342 30.17 -19.68 11.89
N MET A 343 29.72 -18.73 11.00
CA MET A 343 30.60 -17.67 10.50
C MET A 343 31.03 -16.70 11.58
N LYS A 344 30.35 -16.68 12.73
CA LYS A 344 30.63 -15.80 13.89
C LYS A 344 30.82 -14.34 13.51
N LEU A 345 29.97 -13.86 12.59
CA LEU A 345 29.97 -12.46 12.16
C LEU A 345 29.58 -11.56 13.34
N ARG A 346 30.10 -10.35 13.34
CA ARG A 346 29.91 -9.40 14.44
C ARG A 346 29.53 -8.01 13.92
N VAL A 347 28.64 -7.36 14.66
CA VAL A 347 28.31 -5.94 14.54
C VAL A 347 28.44 -5.27 15.90
N ASN A 348 28.40 -3.94 15.96
CA ASN A 348 28.64 -3.19 17.20
C ASN A 348 27.38 -2.98 18.06
N HIS A 349 26.24 -3.55 17.66
CA HIS A 349 24.97 -3.42 18.38
C HIS A 349 24.41 -4.79 18.75
N GLU A 350 23.65 -4.82 19.81
CA GLU A 350 22.90 -6.00 20.26
C GLU A 350 21.43 -5.80 20.06
N PHE A 351 20.69 -6.89 19.81
CA PHE A 351 19.25 -6.89 19.90
C PHE A 351 18.83 -7.32 21.30
N ASP A 352 18.55 -6.37 22.18
CA ASP A 352 18.10 -6.62 23.54
C ASP A 352 16.60 -6.93 23.55
N ILE A 353 16.22 -8.21 23.60
CA ILE A 353 14.81 -8.67 23.53
C ILE A 353 13.96 -8.01 24.63
N PHE A 354 14.47 -7.99 25.87
CA PHE A 354 13.73 -7.43 27.01
C PHE A 354 13.67 -5.90 26.94
N GLY A 355 14.77 -5.25 26.56
CA GLY A 355 14.79 -3.81 26.33
C GLY A 355 13.88 -3.36 25.18
N GLN A 356 13.77 -4.16 24.12
CA GLN A 356 12.83 -3.89 23.03
C GLN A 356 11.38 -4.00 23.48
N MET A 357 11.03 -4.95 24.32
CA MET A 357 9.70 -5.07 24.89
C MET A 357 9.32 -3.80 25.68
N GLU A 358 10.21 -3.33 26.55
CA GLU A 358 10.02 -2.09 27.32
C GLU A 358 9.94 -0.87 26.41
N PHE A 359 10.81 -0.78 25.40
CA PHE A 359 10.80 0.31 24.43
C PHE A 359 9.48 0.37 23.66
N TYR A 360 8.96 -0.74 23.18
CA TYR A 360 7.67 -0.76 22.44
C TYR A 360 6.50 -0.32 23.31
N GLU A 361 6.51 -0.61 24.61
CA GLU A 361 5.52 -0.10 25.54
C GLU A 361 5.53 1.44 25.64
N THR A 362 6.70 2.07 25.54
CA THR A 362 6.79 3.55 25.55
C THR A 362 6.09 4.18 24.34
N LEU A 363 5.96 3.44 23.23
CA LEU A 363 5.29 3.91 22.02
C LEU A 363 3.75 3.88 22.14
N TRP A 364 3.20 3.29 23.20
CA TRP A 364 1.75 3.25 23.44
C TRP A 364 1.19 4.58 23.98
N ASP A 365 2.04 5.55 24.25
CA ASP A 365 1.66 6.88 24.74
C ASP A 365 0.68 6.83 25.95
N GLY A 366 0.97 5.93 26.90
CA GLY A 366 0.16 5.72 28.09
C GLY A 366 -1.15 4.94 27.88
N THR A 367 -1.42 4.47 26.67
CA THR A 367 -2.59 3.62 26.40
C THR A 367 -2.38 2.23 26.98
N PRO A 368 -3.25 1.71 27.88
CA PRO A 368 -3.08 0.38 28.44
C PRO A 368 -3.34 -0.72 27.41
N SER A 369 -2.74 -1.90 27.62
CA SER A 369 -3.03 -3.09 26.83
C SER A 369 -4.52 -3.48 26.94
N ILE A 370 -5.10 -3.96 25.82
CA ILE A 370 -6.47 -4.53 25.80
C ILE A 370 -6.55 -5.90 26.48
N TYR A 371 -5.41 -6.58 26.70
CA TYR A 371 -5.36 -7.90 27.33
C TYR A 371 -5.36 -7.74 28.86
N LYS A 372 -6.32 -8.39 29.51
CA LYS A 372 -6.52 -8.28 30.98
C LYS A 372 -5.37 -8.89 31.79
N ASP A 373 -4.68 -9.85 31.25
CA ASP A 373 -3.58 -10.59 31.86
C ASP A 373 -2.19 -10.10 31.42
N TYR A 374 -2.13 -8.97 30.73
CA TYR A 374 -0.90 -8.43 30.16
C TYR A 374 0.22 -8.31 31.22
N GLU A 375 -0.04 -7.65 32.34
CA GLU A 375 0.95 -7.43 33.39
C GLU A 375 1.47 -8.74 34.00
N LYS A 376 0.58 -9.73 34.17
CA LYS A 376 0.96 -11.06 34.67
C LYS A 376 1.83 -11.78 33.65
N THR A 377 1.46 -11.74 32.39
CA THR A 377 2.22 -12.39 31.31
C THR A 377 3.58 -11.73 31.15
N LYS A 378 3.66 -10.40 31.19
CA LYS A 378 4.91 -9.64 31.18
C LYS A 378 5.83 -10.05 32.34
N ALA A 379 5.30 -10.11 33.56
CA ALA A 379 6.06 -10.51 34.74
C ALA A 379 6.62 -11.95 34.60
N ASN A 380 5.82 -12.87 34.06
CA ASN A 380 6.27 -14.24 33.79
C ASN A 380 7.41 -14.28 32.76
N ILE A 381 7.33 -13.49 31.69
CA ILE A 381 8.38 -13.39 30.65
C ILE A 381 9.66 -12.80 31.27
N LEU A 382 9.56 -11.71 32.04
CA LEU A 382 10.70 -11.07 32.69
C LEU A 382 11.39 -12.01 33.70
N SER A 383 10.67 -12.93 34.32
CA SER A 383 11.24 -13.92 35.27
C SER A 383 12.17 -14.92 34.59
N LEU A 384 12.06 -15.06 33.24
CA LEU A 384 12.99 -15.95 32.48
C LEU A 384 14.34 -15.29 32.20
N LYS A 385 14.45 -13.97 32.35
CA LYS A 385 15.70 -13.23 32.02
C LYS A 385 16.93 -13.77 32.75
N PRO A 386 16.95 -14.00 34.08
CA PRO A 386 18.12 -14.55 34.76
C PRO A 386 18.53 -15.93 34.25
N TYR A 387 17.57 -16.77 33.89
CA TYR A 387 17.82 -18.07 33.31
C TYR A 387 18.50 -17.95 31.94
N ILE A 388 17.96 -17.13 31.07
CA ILE A 388 18.50 -16.87 29.73
C ILE A 388 19.91 -16.28 29.82
N ASP A 389 20.12 -15.27 30.66
CA ASP A 389 21.43 -14.62 30.84
C ASP A 389 22.54 -15.62 31.32
N THR A 390 22.15 -16.61 32.12
CA THR A 390 23.11 -17.63 32.62
C THR A 390 23.38 -18.78 31.63
N HIS A 391 22.50 -18.97 30.63
CA HIS A 391 22.63 -20.06 29.64
C HIS A 391 23.04 -19.57 28.23
N THR A 392 23.12 -18.28 28.01
CA THR A 392 23.67 -17.71 26.78
C THR A 392 25.20 -17.84 26.82
N GLU A 393 25.77 -18.63 25.91
CA GLU A 393 27.23 -18.86 25.86
C GLU A 393 27.93 -17.78 25.05
N GLU A 394 27.62 -17.68 23.76
CA GLU A 394 28.22 -16.72 22.83
C GLU A 394 27.14 -16.03 22.01
N LYS A 395 27.17 -14.70 21.97
CA LYS A 395 26.34 -13.92 21.03
C LYS A 395 27.05 -13.80 19.69
N VAL A 396 26.34 -14.07 18.63
CA VAL A 396 26.77 -13.88 17.23
C VAL A 396 25.81 -12.97 16.52
N LEU A 397 26.15 -12.51 15.30
CA LEU A 397 25.16 -11.83 14.46
C LEU A 397 24.00 -12.79 14.22
N THR A 398 22.81 -12.36 14.59
CA THR A 398 21.55 -13.11 14.56
C THR A 398 20.55 -12.32 13.78
N HIS A 399 19.72 -12.99 12.97
CA HIS A 399 18.75 -12.33 12.09
C HIS A 399 17.58 -11.69 12.85
N ILE A 400 17.17 -12.33 13.96
CA ILE A 400 16.06 -11.95 14.84
C ILE A 400 14.67 -12.23 14.24
N ASP A 401 14.46 -12.01 12.96
CA ASP A 401 13.19 -12.25 12.25
C ASP A 401 13.30 -13.41 11.25
N ALA A 402 13.92 -14.53 11.69
CA ALA A 402 14.18 -15.69 10.84
C ALA A 402 12.95 -16.59 10.65
N VAL A 403 11.80 -15.98 10.31
CA VAL A 403 10.56 -16.70 10.00
C VAL A 403 10.64 -17.37 8.62
N PRO A 404 9.87 -18.44 8.35
CA PRO A 404 9.93 -19.17 7.08
C PRO A 404 9.77 -18.29 5.82
N ASP A 405 8.94 -17.25 5.89
CA ASP A 405 8.70 -16.31 4.78
C ASP A 405 9.94 -15.51 4.36
N ASN A 406 10.93 -15.40 5.21
CA ASN A 406 12.18 -14.70 4.92
C ASN A 406 13.27 -15.59 4.29
N PHE A 407 13.02 -16.89 4.13
CA PHE A 407 13.92 -17.82 3.43
C PHE A 407 13.49 -18.01 1.99
N LEU A 408 14.32 -17.55 1.07
CA LEU A 408 14.08 -17.67 -0.38
C LEU A 408 14.99 -18.77 -0.96
N PHE A 409 14.37 -19.73 -1.63
CA PHE A 409 15.02 -20.76 -2.40
C PHE A 409 15.19 -20.28 -3.84
N VAL A 410 16.42 -20.17 -4.30
CA VAL A 410 16.78 -19.64 -5.61
C VAL A 410 17.64 -20.66 -6.35
N GLU A 411 17.36 -20.90 -7.60
CA GLU A 411 18.23 -21.69 -8.47
C GLU A 411 19.21 -20.78 -9.21
N LYS A 412 20.49 -20.94 -8.96
CA LYS A 412 21.56 -20.18 -9.60
C LYS A 412 22.60 -21.16 -10.14
N ASP A 413 22.93 -21.08 -11.43
CA ASP A 413 23.92 -21.92 -12.09
C ASP A 413 23.68 -23.45 -11.87
N GLY A 414 22.40 -23.87 -11.87
CA GLY A 414 21.99 -25.26 -11.67
C GLY A 414 22.15 -25.77 -10.22
N LYS A 415 22.34 -24.86 -9.26
CA LYS A 415 22.38 -25.16 -7.82
C LYS A 415 21.32 -24.39 -7.08
N GLU A 416 20.65 -25.07 -6.15
CA GLU A 416 19.72 -24.43 -5.23
C GLU A 416 20.51 -23.70 -4.13
N GLU A 417 20.27 -22.41 -3.99
CA GLU A 417 20.79 -21.57 -2.91
C GLU A 417 19.64 -21.07 -2.03
N ILE A 418 19.93 -20.87 -0.75
CA ILE A 418 18.96 -20.25 0.18
C ILE A 418 19.49 -18.89 0.58
N ARG A 419 18.67 -17.87 0.33
CA ARG A 419 18.92 -16.48 0.72
C ARG A 419 17.95 -16.10 1.83
N LEU A 420 18.47 -15.49 2.87
CA LEU A 420 17.70 -14.96 3.99
C LEU A 420 17.58 -13.44 3.81
N ILE A 421 16.35 -12.95 3.71
CA ILE A 421 16.05 -11.53 3.44
C ILE A 421 15.51 -10.83 4.68
N ASP A 422 15.44 -9.51 4.65
CA ASP A 422 14.80 -8.66 5.66
C ASP A 422 15.54 -8.60 7.00
N TRP A 423 16.75 -8.08 6.97
CA TRP A 423 17.70 -7.99 8.10
C TRP A 423 17.52 -6.75 9.00
N GLU A 424 16.36 -6.12 8.98
CA GLU A 424 16.16 -4.82 9.64
C GLU A 424 16.18 -4.86 11.18
N TYR A 425 16.04 -6.05 11.79
CA TYR A 425 16.14 -6.26 13.24
C TYR A 425 17.43 -6.93 13.68
N ALA A 426 18.28 -7.34 12.75
CA ALA A 426 19.46 -8.15 13.04
C ALA A 426 20.44 -7.42 13.97
N GLY A 427 21.04 -8.19 14.87
CA GLY A 427 22.01 -7.71 15.86
C GLY A 427 22.69 -8.85 16.58
N MET A 428 23.60 -8.52 17.48
CA MET A 428 24.26 -9.53 18.30
C MET A 428 23.28 -10.15 19.29
N GLN A 429 23.08 -11.46 19.23
CA GLN A 429 22.19 -12.19 20.13
C GLN A 429 22.56 -13.68 20.17
N ASP A 430 21.94 -14.42 21.08
CA ASP A 430 21.98 -15.87 21.13
C ASP A 430 21.41 -16.49 19.85
N PRO A 431 22.13 -17.31 19.09
CA PRO A 431 21.67 -17.89 17.83
C PRO A 431 20.39 -18.74 17.95
N HIS A 432 20.03 -19.23 19.13
CA HIS A 432 18.78 -19.97 19.35
C HIS A 432 17.53 -19.10 19.11
N VAL A 433 17.67 -17.78 19.18
CA VAL A 433 16.56 -16.85 18.87
C VAL A 433 16.07 -17.05 17.44
N ASP A 434 16.96 -17.21 16.46
CA ASP A 434 16.56 -17.46 15.07
C ASP A 434 15.82 -18.79 14.90
N VAL A 435 16.25 -19.83 15.64
CA VAL A 435 15.54 -21.12 15.63
C VAL A 435 14.16 -20.99 16.25
N ALA A 436 14.04 -20.26 17.35
CA ALA A 436 12.75 -20.00 17.99
C ALA A 436 11.80 -19.22 17.09
N MET A 437 12.31 -18.18 16.40
CA MET A 437 11.51 -17.38 15.45
C MET A 437 11.03 -18.20 14.24
N PHE A 438 11.84 -19.16 13.79
CA PHE A 438 11.41 -20.04 12.70
C PHE A 438 10.22 -20.95 13.10
N CYS A 439 10.07 -21.25 14.39
CA CYS A 439 9.02 -22.14 14.92
C CYS A 439 7.69 -21.44 15.22
N ILE A 440 7.64 -20.12 15.12
CA ILE A 440 6.41 -19.34 15.35
C ILE A 440 5.52 -19.36 14.11
#